data_7d6aeda039668a9e2a37d549556d4bdf
#
_entry.id   7d6aeda039668a9e2a37d549556d4bdf
#
_cell.length_a   1.000
_cell.length_b   1.000
_cell.length_c   1.000
_cell.angle_alpha   90.00
_cell.angle_beta   90.00
_cell.angle_gamma   90.00
#
_symmetry.space_group_name_H-M   'P 1'
#
loop_
_entity.id
_entity.type
_entity.pdbx_description
1 polymer ?
#
loop_
_entity_poly.entity_id
_entity_poly.type
_entity_poly.pdbx_seq_one_letter_code
_entity_poly.pdbx_strand_id
1 'polypeptide(L)'
;MVPNIGVVVGDNAALVIDTGMGPENGKAVLAIAKELAGSRPLTLTLTHFHPEHGFGAQAFKGVARIVYNEAQRDELRRKGEAYLAMFRTFGPAVAAALEGTTLVEPDEVYQGPSTTIDLGGRVVELRAAGMSHTRGDQTVHVPDCGVAFTGDLAEERMFPIFPWFPPDDVDIDAANWVRVLNKLDAETPRIVVPGHGIQAGPEIVRMVRDYIVDLGRRVRKRRGKGEGVEDIVAAASPEVRREHPNWSQPEWVDFAIRYFAATGAAPA
;
A
#
# COMPACT_ATOMS: atom_id res chain seq x y z
N MET A 1 -3.69 11.77 5.12
CA MET A 1 -3.40 11.17 3.80
C MET A 1 -4.69 10.66 3.19
N VAL A 2 -4.85 10.77 1.89
CA VAL A 2 -6.02 10.25 1.16
C VAL A 2 -5.49 9.24 0.16
N PRO A 3 -5.84 7.97 0.26
CA PRO A 3 -5.42 6.94 -0.69
C PRO A 3 -6.20 7.04 -1.99
N ASN A 4 -5.64 6.48 -3.04
CA ASN A 4 -6.36 6.28 -4.28
C ASN A 4 -7.27 5.06 -4.16
N ILE A 5 -8.53 5.23 -4.57
CA ILE A 5 -9.54 4.18 -4.59
C ILE A 5 -9.84 3.82 -6.04
N GLY A 6 -9.93 2.52 -6.34
CA GLY A 6 -10.23 2.03 -7.67
C GLY A 6 -11.64 1.44 -7.79
N VAL A 7 -12.29 1.69 -8.92
CA VAL A 7 -13.48 0.95 -9.34
C VAL A 7 -13.29 0.48 -10.78
N VAL A 8 -13.25 -0.83 -10.97
CA VAL A 8 -13.11 -1.47 -12.29
C VAL A 8 -14.46 -2.10 -12.65
N VAL A 9 -15.05 -1.65 -13.76
CA VAL A 9 -16.37 -2.12 -14.20
C VAL A 9 -16.23 -2.99 -15.46
N GLY A 10 -16.77 -4.19 -15.41
CA GLY A 10 -16.98 -5.08 -16.56
C GLY A 10 -18.45 -5.16 -16.96
N ASP A 11 -18.79 -6.08 -17.85
CA ASP A 11 -20.16 -6.23 -18.33
C ASP A 11 -21.11 -6.82 -17.26
N ASN A 12 -20.59 -7.73 -16.42
CA ASN A 12 -21.38 -8.53 -15.49
C ASN A 12 -21.15 -8.24 -14.01
N ALA A 13 -20.02 -7.63 -13.66
CA ALA A 13 -19.62 -7.33 -12.28
C ALA A 13 -18.72 -6.10 -12.20
N ALA A 14 -18.46 -5.63 -10.99
CA ALA A 14 -17.46 -4.58 -10.73
C ALA A 14 -16.58 -4.95 -9.52
N LEU A 15 -15.32 -4.51 -9.57
CA LEU A 15 -14.34 -4.64 -8.50
C LEU A 15 -14.05 -3.27 -7.90
N VAL A 16 -14.10 -3.19 -6.58
CA VAL A 16 -13.63 -2.04 -5.80
C VAL A 16 -12.27 -2.38 -5.21
N ILE A 17 -11.34 -1.44 -5.27
CA ILE A 17 -9.97 -1.57 -4.77
C ILE A 17 -9.77 -0.49 -3.72
N ASP A 18 -9.56 -0.91 -2.48
CA ASP A 18 -9.49 -0.08 -1.28
C ASP A 18 -10.78 0.64 -0.90
N THR A 19 -10.86 1.18 0.31
CA THR A 19 -12.10 1.70 0.90
C THR A 19 -11.98 3.05 1.58
N GLY A 20 -10.76 3.54 1.76
CA GLY A 20 -10.51 4.69 2.62
C GLY A 20 -10.58 4.36 4.11
N MET A 21 -10.33 5.38 4.92
CA MET A 21 -10.23 5.27 6.38
C MET A 21 -11.61 5.38 7.05
N GLY A 22 -12.02 4.28 7.68
CA GLY A 22 -13.18 4.27 8.56
C GLY A 22 -14.55 4.24 7.87
N PRO A 23 -15.62 4.20 8.69
CA PRO A 23 -16.97 3.90 8.23
C PRO A 23 -17.54 4.87 7.19
N GLU A 24 -17.36 6.16 7.39
CA GLU A 24 -17.95 7.18 6.50
C GLU A 24 -17.26 7.20 5.13
N ASN A 25 -15.95 7.04 5.09
CA ASN A 25 -15.23 6.90 3.82
C ASN A 25 -15.68 5.62 3.07
N GLY A 26 -15.78 4.50 3.79
CA GLY A 26 -16.28 3.26 3.22
C GLY A 26 -17.69 3.38 2.63
N LYS A 27 -18.60 4.10 3.31
CA LYS A 27 -19.95 4.38 2.79
C LYS A 27 -19.91 5.25 1.54
N ALA A 28 -19.07 6.28 1.52
CA ALA A 28 -18.91 7.16 0.37
C ALA A 28 -18.36 6.39 -0.85
N VAL A 29 -17.33 5.58 -0.64
CA VAL A 29 -16.76 4.72 -1.70
C VAL A 29 -17.81 3.72 -2.21
N LEU A 30 -18.56 3.07 -1.31
CA LEU A 30 -19.63 2.15 -1.70
C LEU A 30 -20.72 2.84 -2.54
N ALA A 31 -21.09 4.06 -2.18
CA ALA A 31 -22.12 4.82 -2.93
C ALA A 31 -21.65 5.09 -4.36
N ILE A 32 -20.40 5.56 -4.54
CA ILE A 32 -19.79 5.79 -5.87
C ILE A 32 -19.67 4.47 -6.64
N ALA A 33 -19.22 3.41 -5.98
CA ALA A 33 -19.08 2.09 -6.60
C ALA A 33 -20.43 1.56 -7.11
N LYS A 34 -21.52 1.73 -6.35
CA LYS A 34 -22.89 1.34 -6.78
C LYS A 34 -23.38 2.19 -7.97
N GLU A 35 -23.11 3.49 -7.97
CA GLU A 35 -23.44 4.35 -9.09
C GLU A 35 -22.75 3.88 -10.39
N LEU A 36 -21.45 3.61 -10.33
CA LEU A 36 -20.66 3.17 -11.47
C LEU A 36 -21.03 1.74 -11.93
N ALA A 37 -21.27 0.85 -10.97
CA ALA A 37 -21.62 -0.54 -11.26
C ALA A 37 -23.07 -0.72 -11.74
N GLY A 38 -24.00 0.18 -11.39
CA GLY A 38 -25.43 0.00 -11.61
C GLY A 38 -25.95 -1.20 -10.83
N SER A 39 -26.61 -2.13 -11.52
CA SER A 39 -27.14 -3.36 -10.91
C SER A 39 -26.13 -4.52 -10.80
N ARG A 40 -24.88 -4.32 -11.22
CA ARG A 40 -23.86 -5.37 -11.21
C ARG A 40 -23.42 -5.67 -9.79
N PRO A 41 -23.19 -6.96 -9.46
CA PRO A 41 -22.63 -7.34 -8.17
C PRO A 41 -21.22 -6.75 -7.98
N LEU A 42 -20.92 -6.40 -6.73
CA LEU A 42 -19.64 -5.84 -6.34
C LEU A 42 -18.73 -6.91 -5.71
N THR A 43 -17.44 -6.82 -6.01
CA THR A 43 -16.36 -7.45 -5.25
C THR A 43 -15.49 -6.35 -4.67
N LEU A 44 -14.99 -6.52 -3.45
CA LEU A 44 -14.01 -5.65 -2.80
C LEU A 44 -12.70 -6.39 -2.63
N THR A 45 -11.59 -5.75 -2.91
CA THR A 45 -10.25 -6.17 -2.48
C THR A 45 -9.47 -4.99 -1.93
N LEU A 46 -8.42 -5.24 -1.16
CA LEU A 46 -7.54 -4.21 -0.61
C LEU A 46 -6.13 -4.42 -1.14
N THR A 47 -5.42 -3.33 -1.39
CA THR A 47 -3.99 -3.40 -1.74
C THR A 47 -3.15 -3.90 -0.57
N HIS A 48 -3.47 -3.46 0.64
CA HIS A 48 -2.88 -3.91 1.89
C HIS A 48 -3.78 -3.53 3.09
N PHE A 49 -3.40 -3.92 4.31
CA PHE A 49 -4.28 -3.83 5.50
C PHE A 49 -4.30 -2.46 6.19
N HIS A 50 -3.49 -1.48 5.80
CA HIS A 50 -3.39 -0.21 6.51
C HIS A 50 -4.74 0.52 6.62
N PRO A 51 -4.95 1.30 7.71
CA PRO A 51 -6.24 1.89 8.03
C PRO A 51 -6.83 2.77 6.94
N GLU A 52 -6.01 3.60 6.30
CA GLU A 52 -6.43 4.50 5.23
C GLU A 52 -6.88 3.79 3.96
N HIS A 53 -6.44 2.53 3.74
CA HIS A 53 -6.84 1.70 2.61
C HIS A 53 -8.00 0.76 2.93
N GLY A 54 -8.01 0.15 4.13
CA GLY A 54 -8.87 -0.99 4.40
C GLY A 54 -9.96 -0.79 5.45
N PHE A 55 -9.87 0.20 6.34
CA PHE A 55 -10.76 0.26 7.52
C PHE A 55 -12.16 0.80 7.23
N GLY A 56 -12.45 1.16 5.96
CA GLY A 56 -13.81 1.40 5.48
C GLY A 56 -14.55 0.14 5.02
N ALA A 57 -13.91 -1.03 5.02
CA ALA A 57 -14.44 -2.28 4.48
C ALA A 57 -15.76 -2.74 5.11
N GLN A 58 -16.07 -2.32 6.35
CA GLN A 58 -17.34 -2.67 7.01
C GLN A 58 -18.57 -2.20 6.24
N ALA A 59 -18.48 -1.13 5.45
CA ALA A 59 -19.58 -0.67 4.61
C ALA A 59 -19.94 -1.68 3.50
N PHE A 60 -19.00 -2.55 3.13
CA PHE A 60 -19.16 -3.53 2.06
C PHE A 60 -19.66 -4.89 2.57
N LYS A 61 -19.63 -5.13 3.89
CA LYS A 61 -20.06 -6.42 4.48
C LYS A 61 -21.53 -6.73 4.15
N GLY A 62 -21.75 -7.90 3.54
CA GLY A 62 -23.08 -8.33 3.10
C GLY A 62 -23.62 -7.60 1.85
N VAL A 63 -22.85 -6.69 1.25
CA VAL A 63 -23.19 -5.95 0.02
C VAL A 63 -22.29 -6.32 -1.14
N ALA A 64 -21.01 -6.58 -0.87
CA ALA A 64 -20.02 -7.02 -1.84
C ALA A 64 -19.37 -8.32 -1.36
N ARG A 65 -18.82 -9.11 -2.28
CA ARG A 65 -17.92 -10.22 -1.96
C ARG A 65 -16.53 -9.65 -1.64
N ILE A 66 -16.02 -9.90 -0.44
CA ILE A 66 -14.73 -9.39 0.03
C ILE A 66 -13.65 -10.45 -0.15
N VAL A 67 -12.60 -10.14 -0.93
CA VAL A 67 -11.53 -11.07 -1.32
C VAL A 67 -10.18 -10.51 -0.91
N TYR A 68 -9.44 -11.21 -0.04
CA TYR A 68 -8.07 -10.85 0.36
C TYR A 68 -7.09 -11.98 0.02
N ASN A 69 -5.79 -11.65 -0.08
CA ASN A 69 -4.78 -12.68 0.00
C ASN A 69 -4.62 -13.18 1.46
N GLU A 70 -4.08 -14.39 1.60
CA GLU A 70 -3.95 -15.03 2.91
C GLU A 70 -3.07 -14.23 3.87
N ALA A 71 -1.94 -13.70 3.40
CA ALA A 71 -1.01 -12.94 4.23
C ALA A 71 -1.63 -11.63 4.73
N GLN A 72 -2.42 -10.94 3.89
CA GLN A 72 -3.16 -9.73 4.24
C GLN A 72 -4.21 -9.99 5.32
N ARG A 73 -5.00 -11.08 5.15
CA ARG A 73 -5.99 -11.48 6.19
C ARG A 73 -5.30 -11.73 7.52
N ASP A 74 -4.20 -12.48 7.51
CA ASP A 74 -3.48 -12.86 8.72
C ASP A 74 -2.83 -11.64 9.38
N GLU A 75 -2.35 -10.71 8.58
CA GLU A 75 -1.79 -9.45 9.06
C GLU A 75 -2.85 -8.56 9.70
N LEU A 76 -4.02 -8.41 9.05
CA LEU A 76 -5.16 -7.68 9.62
C LEU A 76 -5.59 -8.26 10.98
N ARG A 77 -5.68 -9.59 11.09
CA ARG A 77 -6.01 -10.27 12.35
C ARG A 77 -4.99 -9.99 13.46
N ARG A 78 -3.72 -9.98 13.10
CA ARG A 78 -2.62 -9.84 14.06
C ARG A 78 -2.40 -8.39 14.49
N LYS A 79 -2.54 -7.44 13.56
CA LYS A 79 -2.13 -6.04 13.76
C LYS A 79 -3.28 -5.04 13.71
N GLY A 80 -4.42 -5.38 13.14
CA GLY A 80 -5.48 -4.43 12.81
C GLY A 80 -5.95 -3.60 14.02
N GLU A 81 -6.19 -4.22 15.17
CA GLU A 81 -6.60 -3.50 16.39
C GLU A 81 -5.50 -2.56 16.93
N ALA A 82 -4.24 -2.98 16.86
CA ALA A 82 -3.11 -2.15 17.26
C ALA A 82 -2.96 -0.94 16.34
N TYR A 83 -3.12 -1.13 15.03
CA TYR A 83 -3.09 -0.04 14.06
C TYR A 83 -4.29 0.89 14.21
N LEU A 84 -5.48 0.37 14.47
CA LEU A 84 -6.66 1.19 14.77
C LEU A 84 -6.41 2.07 16.01
N ALA A 85 -5.85 1.50 17.08
CA ALA A 85 -5.50 2.25 18.28
C ALA A 85 -4.42 3.31 18.01
N MET A 86 -3.36 2.94 17.29
CA MET A 86 -2.26 3.84 16.94
C MET A 86 -2.75 5.02 16.08
N PHE A 87 -3.51 4.76 15.01
CA PHE A 87 -3.99 5.82 14.11
C PHE A 87 -4.91 6.82 14.82
N ARG A 88 -5.70 6.39 15.80
CA ARG A 88 -6.51 7.32 16.64
C ARG A 88 -5.66 8.33 17.40
N THR A 89 -4.37 8.07 17.59
CA THR A 89 -3.43 9.02 18.23
C THR A 89 -2.91 10.10 17.28
N PHE A 90 -3.13 9.98 15.95
CA PHE A 90 -2.63 10.92 14.95
C PHE A 90 -3.42 12.24 14.88
N GLY A 91 -4.32 12.45 15.82
CA GLY A 91 -5.05 13.69 16.00
C GLY A 91 -6.58 13.52 15.95
N PRO A 92 -7.31 14.56 16.37
CA PRO A 92 -8.76 14.47 16.56
C PRO A 92 -9.53 14.17 15.26
N ALA A 93 -9.07 14.65 14.12
CA ALA A 93 -9.70 14.37 12.84
C ALA A 93 -9.59 12.89 12.44
N VAL A 94 -8.41 12.27 12.65
CA VAL A 94 -8.19 10.84 12.39
C VAL A 94 -8.98 10.00 13.38
N ALA A 95 -8.97 10.35 14.66
CA ALA A 95 -9.75 9.67 15.69
C ALA A 95 -11.25 9.67 15.35
N ALA A 96 -11.79 10.82 14.94
CA ALA A 96 -13.19 10.94 14.51
C ALA A 96 -13.52 10.12 13.25
N ALA A 97 -12.62 10.11 12.26
CA ALA A 97 -12.80 9.31 11.05
C ALA A 97 -12.84 7.80 11.33
N LEU A 98 -12.14 7.35 12.38
CA LEU A 98 -12.08 5.95 12.81
C LEU A 98 -13.11 5.59 13.88
N GLU A 99 -14.00 6.52 14.26
CA GLU A 99 -15.07 6.21 15.21
C GLU A 99 -16.04 5.16 14.64
N GLY A 100 -16.36 4.14 15.44
CA GLY A 100 -17.24 3.04 15.03
C GLY A 100 -16.62 2.09 14.00
N THR A 101 -15.32 2.17 13.74
CA THR A 101 -14.63 1.21 12.86
C THR A 101 -14.67 -0.20 13.43
N THR A 102 -15.08 -1.14 12.60
CA THR A 102 -15.01 -2.59 12.84
C THR A 102 -14.16 -3.24 11.76
N LEU A 103 -13.16 -4.01 12.16
CA LEU A 103 -12.32 -4.76 11.24
C LEU A 103 -13.12 -5.89 10.57
N VAL A 104 -12.91 -6.09 9.28
CA VAL A 104 -13.74 -7.01 8.49
C VAL A 104 -12.91 -8.17 7.97
N GLU A 105 -13.35 -9.37 8.33
CA GLU A 105 -12.87 -10.61 7.73
C GLU A 105 -13.37 -10.73 6.29
N PRO A 106 -12.53 -11.19 5.35
CA PRO A 106 -12.95 -11.45 3.98
C PRO A 106 -13.94 -12.62 3.91
N ASP A 107 -14.76 -12.61 2.86
CA ASP A 107 -15.64 -13.75 2.54
C ASP A 107 -14.86 -14.86 1.81
N GLU A 108 -13.79 -14.48 1.10
CA GLU A 108 -12.93 -15.38 0.36
C GLU A 108 -11.45 -14.99 0.55
N VAL A 109 -10.62 -16.00 0.66
CA VAL A 109 -9.16 -15.83 0.77
C VAL A 109 -8.49 -16.61 -0.35
N TYR A 110 -7.69 -15.94 -1.18
CA TYR A 110 -6.88 -16.65 -2.15
C TYR A 110 -5.48 -16.95 -1.62
N GLN A 111 -4.94 -18.08 -2.04
CA GLN A 111 -3.58 -18.53 -1.75
C GLN A 111 -2.73 -18.53 -3.01
N GLY A 112 -1.40 -18.51 -2.83
CA GLY A 112 -0.46 -18.50 -3.93
C GLY A 112 -0.17 -17.09 -4.47
N PRO A 113 0.53 -17.01 -5.62
CA PRO A 113 1.07 -15.75 -6.11
C PRO A 113 0.04 -14.84 -6.76
N SER A 114 -1.07 -15.36 -7.25
CA SER A 114 -2.12 -14.57 -7.90
C SER A 114 -3.45 -15.30 -7.98
N THR A 115 -4.49 -14.52 -8.21
CA THR A 115 -5.83 -14.99 -8.61
C THR A 115 -6.43 -14.02 -9.62
N THR A 116 -7.50 -14.42 -10.29
CA THR A 116 -8.21 -13.58 -11.26
C THR A 116 -9.68 -13.40 -10.87
N ILE A 117 -10.21 -12.23 -11.20
CA ILE A 117 -11.64 -11.90 -11.08
C ILE A 117 -12.15 -11.57 -12.48
N ASP A 118 -13.07 -12.38 -12.99
CA ASP A 118 -13.76 -12.10 -14.24
C ASP A 118 -14.98 -11.21 -13.96
N LEU A 119 -14.95 -10.02 -14.58
CA LEU A 119 -16.02 -9.03 -14.46
C LEU A 119 -17.00 -9.07 -15.65
N GLY A 120 -16.83 -10.04 -16.54
CA GLY A 120 -17.54 -10.10 -17.83
C GLY A 120 -16.89 -9.17 -18.86
N GLY A 121 -16.28 -9.74 -19.91
CA GLY A 121 -15.54 -9.00 -20.92
C GLY A 121 -14.25 -8.33 -20.43
N ARG A 122 -13.97 -8.35 -19.13
CA ARG A 122 -12.77 -7.82 -18.48
C ARG A 122 -12.33 -8.72 -17.35
N VAL A 123 -11.06 -9.12 -17.37
CA VAL A 123 -10.43 -9.89 -16.30
C VAL A 123 -9.48 -9.00 -15.53
N VAL A 124 -9.59 -9.03 -14.21
CA VAL A 124 -8.65 -8.35 -13.29
C VAL A 124 -7.80 -9.40 -12.61
N GLU A 125 -6.51 -9.15 -12.51
CA GLU A 125 -5.56 -10.02 -11.84
C GLU A 125 -5.12 -9.41 -10.51
N LEU A 126 -5.32 -10.13 -9.42
CA LEU A 126 -4.79 -9.81 -8.09
C LEU A 126 -3.47 -10.56 -7.93
N ARG A 127 -2.38 -9.87 -7.63
CA ARG A 127 -1.05 -10.48 -7.48
C ARG A 127 -0.50 -10.18 -6.10
N ALA A 128 -0.31 -11.21 -5.29
CA ALA A 128 0.37 -11.08 -4.02
C ALA A 128 1.83 -10.67 -4.24
N ALA A 129 2.23 -9.56 -3.66
CA ALA A 129 3.59 -9.04 -3.75
C ALA A 129 4.53 -9.72 -2.72
N GLY A 130 3.94 -10.37 -1.71
CA GLY A 130 4.66 -10.86 -0.56
C GLY A 130 5.12 -9.71 0.35
N MET A 131 5.84 -10.04 1.41
CA MET A 131 6.33 -9.03 2.35
C MET A 131 7.21 -8.01 1.65
N SER A 132 6.76 -6.76 1.62
CA SER A 132 7.42 -5.63 0.97
C SER A 132 7.26 -4.38 1.83
N HIS A 133 6.23 -3.53 1.59
CA HIS A 133 5.80 -2.45 2.46
C HIS A 133 5.05 -2.99 3.70
N THR A 134 4.21 -4.00 3.49
CA THR A 134 3.58 -4.83 4.51
C THR A 134 3.81 -6.31 4.17
N ARG A 135 3.35 -7.23 5.04
CA ARG A 135 3.44 -8.67 4.77
C ARG A 135 2.47 -9.11 3.67
N GLY A 136 1.31 -8.46 3.59
CA GLY A 136 0.18 -8.84 2.74
C GLY A 136 -0.03 -7.95 1.53
N ASP A 137 0.99 -7.22 1.08
CA ASP A 137 0.85 -6.37 -0.10
C ASP A 137 0.39 -7.13 -1.33
N GLN A 138 -0.46 -6.49 -2.13
CA GLN A 138 -0.81 -6.96 -3.46
C GLN A 138 -0.92 -5.81 -4.46
N THR A 139 -0.71 -6.14 -5.71
CA THR A 139 -1.00 -5.27 -6.86
C THR A 139 -2.24 -5.77 -7.59
N VAL A 140 -3.01 -4.84 -8.16
CA VAL A 140 -4.21 -5.18 -8.94
C VAL A 140 -4.00 -4.72 -10.38
N HIS A 141 -4.08 -5.65 -11.32
CA HIS A 141 -3.80 -5.40 -12.73
C HIS A 141 -5.08 -5.52 -13.55
N VAL A 142 -5.24 -4.57 -14.47
CA VAL A 142 -6.33 -4.55 -15.48
C VAL A 142 -5.67 -4.61 -16.87
N PRO A 143 -5.35 -5.83 -17.37
CA PRO A 143 -4.47 -6.00 -18.52
C PRO A 143 -5.00 -5.40 -19.81
N ASP A 144 -6.31 -5.46 -20.06
CA ASP A 144 -6.96 -4.95 -21.29
C ASP A 144 -6.78 -3.44 -21.49
N CYS A 145 -6.59 -2.70 -20.40
CA CYS A 145 -6.33 -1.25 -20.46
C CYS A 145 -4.93 -0.85 -19.94
N GLY A 146 -4.11 -1.81 -19.54
CA GLY A 146 -2.74 -1.57 -19.07
C GLY A 146 -2.65 -0.75 -17.79
N VAL A 147 -3.62 -0.92 -16.88
CA VAL A 147 -3.66 -0.23 -15.58
C VAL A 147 -3.16 -1.16 -14.48
N ALA A 148 -2.31 -0.63 -13.59
CA ALA A 148 -1.87 -1.32 -12.39
C ALA A 148 -2.10 -0.44 -11.15
N PHE A 149 -2.80 -0.96 -10.15
CA PHE A 149 -2.90 -0.36 -8.81
C PHE A 149 -1.83 -0.99 -7.95
N THR A 150 -1.04 -0.17 -7.28
CA THR A 150 0.14 -0.63 -6.54
C THR A 150 0.00 -0.58 -5.03
N GLY A 151 -1.03 0.11 -4.52
CA GLY A 151 -1.02 0.50 -3.11
C GLY A 151 0.28 1.24 -2.79
N ASP A 152 0.73 1.15 -1.57
CA ASP A 152 1.91 1.87 -1.07
C ASP A 152 3.26 1.22 -1.46
N LEU A 153 3.21 0.22 -2.35
CA LEU A 153 4.41 -0.21 -3.06
C LEU A 153 4.97 0.90 -3.95
N ALA A 154 4.12 1.81 -4.45
CA ALA A 154 4.54 3.01 -5.16
C ALA A 154 3.64 4.20 -4.79
N GLU A 155 4.28 5.34 -4.52
CA GLU A 155 3.63 6.60 -4.14
C GLU A 155 4.21 7.73 -4.99
N GLU A 156 3.35 8.65 -5.43
CA GLU A 156 3.78 9.73 -6.33
C GLU A 156 4.25 10.93 -5.53
N ARG A 157 5.56 11.26 -5.64
CA ARG A 157 6.21 12.38 -4.93
C ARG A 157 5.93 12.41 -3.42
N MET A 158 5.97 11.25 -2.83
CA MET A 158 5.88 11.05 -1.40
C MET A 158 7.04 10.15 -0.98
N PHE A 159 7.67 10.44 0.15
CA PHE A 159 8.66 9.53 0.70
C PHE A 159 7.96 8.26 1.16
N PRO A 160 8.33 7.07 0.65
CA PRO A 160 7.72 5.83 1.07
C PRO A 160 7.82 5.63 2.56
N ILE A 161 6.70 5.28 3.21
CA ILE A 161 6.78 4.90 4.61
C ILE A 161 7.32 3.49 4.73
N PHE A 162 8.27 3.36 5.66
CA PHE A 162 8.70 2.07 6.19
C PHE A 162 8.01 1.90 7.54
N PRO A 163 6.88 1.17 7.61
CA PRO A 163 6.13 1.00 8.85
C PRO A 163 6.84 0.00 9.76
N TRP A 164 8.07 0.31 10.11
CA TRP A 164 8.93 -0.49 10.94
C TRP A 164 8.93 0.06 12.36
N PHE A 165 8.10 -0.54 13.20
CA PHE A 165 7.86 -0.12 14.58
C PHE A 165 8.26 -1.22 15.57
N PRO A 166 9.58 -1.52 15.76
CA PRO A 166 10.01 -2.56 16.66
C PRO A 166 9.61 -2.25 18.10
N PRO A 167 9.29 -3.29 18.91
CA PRO A 167 9.38 -4.72 18.56
C PRO A 167 8.15 -5.29 17.85
N ASP A 168 7.05 -4.54 17.75
CA ASP A 168 5.72 -5.08 17.44
C ASP A 168 5.46 -5.19 15.92
N ASP A 169 6.02 -4.30 15.11
CA ASP A 169 5.93 -4.39 13.66
C ASP A 169 7.30 -4.27 12.98
N VAL A 170 7.71 -5.38 12.36
CA VAL A 170 8.97 -5.52 11.63
C VAL A 170 8.76 -6.22 10.28
N ASP A 171 7.54 -6.28 9.81
CA ASP A 171 7.14 -7.02 8.60
C ASP A 171 7.38 -6.21 7.32
N ILE A 172 8.63 -5.79 7.10
CA ILE A 172 9.09 -5.10 5.90
C ILE A 172 10.23 -5.88 5.26
N ASP A 173 10.22 -6.00 3.93
CA ASP A 173 11.36 -6.51 3.16
C ASP A 173 11.66 -5.58 1.98
N ALA A 174 12.59 -4.64 2.19
CA ALA A 174 13.01 -3.70 1.16
C ALA A 174 13.62 -4.38 -0.07
N ALA A 175 14.26 -5.55 0.09
CA ALA A 175 14.84 -6.27 -1.04
C ALA A 175 13.74 -6.92 -1.90
N ASN A 176 12.71 -7.50 -1.28
CA ASN A 176 11.55 -7.97 -2.02
C ASN A 176 10.78 -6.80 -2.65
N TRP A 177 10.61 -5.70 -1.93
CA TRP A 177 9.94 -4.50 -2.44
C TRP A 177 10.60 -4.02 -3.75
N VAL A 178 11.92 -3.90 -3.78
CA VAL A 178 12.66 -3.57 -5.02
C VAL A 178 12.45 -4.62 -6.12
N ARG A 179 12.43 -5.92 -5.79
CA ARG A 179 12.14 -6.98 -6.77
C ARG A 179 10.73 -6.83 -7.39
N VAL A 180 9.73 -6.52 -6.57
CA VAL A 180 8.36 -6.28 -7.04
C VAL A 180 8.31 -5.07 -7.97
N LEU A 181 8.95 -3.96 -7.57
CA LEU A 181 9.01 -2.74 -8.39
C LEU A 181 9.76 -2.99 -9.72
N ASN A 182 10.85 -3.75 -9.72
CA ASN A 182 11.54 -4.15 -10.95
C ASN A 182 10.63 -4.96 -11.89
N LYS A 183 9.83 -5.88 -11.34
CA LYS A 183 8.87 -6.65 -12.13
C LYS A 183 7.79 -5.76 -12.74
N LEU A 184 7.22 -4.85 -11.95
CA LEU A 184 6.23 -3.88 -12.42
C LEU A 184 6.78 -2.97 -13.53
N ASP A 185 8.01 -2.47 -13.36
CA ASP A 185 8.68 -1.63 -14.37
C ASP A 185 8.90 -2.39 -15.69
N ALA A 186 9.31 -3.66 -15.61
CA ALA A 186 9.52 -4.51 -16.79
C ALA A 186 8.21 -4.82 -17.56
N GLU A 187 7.08 -4.84 -16.89
CA GLU A 187 5.76 -5.02 -17.50
C GLU A 187 5.24 -3.76 -18.20
N THR A 188 5.86 -2.62 -17.96
CA THR A 188 5.54 -1.33 -18.61
C THR A 188 4.04 -0.98 -18.60
N PRO A 189 3.37 -0.95 -17.42
CA PRO A 189 1.97 -0.57 -17.37
C PRO A 189 1.77 0.82 -17.98
N ARG A 190 0.68 1.00 -18.72
CA ARG A 190 0.37 2.30 -19.34
C ARG A 190 0.02 3.36 -18.29
N ILE A 191 -0.66 2.94 -17.22
CA ILE A 191 -1.06 3.76 -16.09
C ILE A 191 -0.75 3.00 -14.80
N VAL A 192 -0.03 3.64 -13.91
CA VAL A 192 0.15 3.22 -12.51
C VAL A 192 -0.75 4.11 -11.65
N VAL A 193 -1.62 3.49 -10.88
CA VAL A 193 -2.37 4.14 -9.81
C VAL A 193 -1.65 3.84 -8.49
N PRO A 194 -0.90 4.82 -7.96
CA PRO A 194 -0.15 4.64 -6.71
C PRO A 194 -1.10 4.59 -5.51
N GLY A 195 -0.61 4.17 -4.35
CA GLY A 195 -1.38 4.27 -3.12
C GLY A 195 -1.76 5.72 -2.81
N HIS A 196 -0.82 6.63 -2.97
CA HIS A 196 -1.00 8.06 -2.75
C HIS A 196 -0.44 8.89 -3.90
N GLY A 197 -1.04 10.06 -4.15
CA GLY A 197 -0.61 10.98 -5.20
C GLY A 197 -1.38 10.81 -6.51
N ILE A 198 -0.83 11.31 -7.60
CA ILE A 198 -1.48 11.36 -8.91
C ILE A 198 -1.05 10.13 -9.74
N GLN A 199 -2.00 9.51 -10.44
CA GLN A 199 -1.69 8.43 -11.38
C GLN A 199 -0.81 8.95 -12.53
N ALA A 200 0.17 8.14 -12.94
CA ALA A 200 1.05 8.43 -14.06
C ALA A 200 1.52 7.13 -14.75
N GLY A 201 2.63 7.15 -15.48
CA GLY A 201 3.21 5.97 -16.08
C GLY A 201 4.15 5.20 -15.13
N PRO A 202 4.94 4.26 -15.67
CA PRO A 202 5.85 3.42 -14.87
C PRO A 202 7.00 4.20 -14.22
N GLU A 203 7.18 5.48 -14.53
CA GLU A 203 8.16 6.35 -13.87
C GLU A 203 7.96 6.45 -12.36
N ILE A 204 6.72 6.35 -11.86
CA ILE A 204 6.43 6.32 -10.41
C ILE A 204 7.13 5.12 -9.77
N VAL A 205 7.03 3.96 -10.41
CA VAL A 205 7.63 2.70 -9.93
C VAL A 205 9.15 2.82 -9.86
N ARG A 206 9.77 3.38 -10.90
CA ARG A 206 11.22 3.61 -10.94
C ARG A 206 11.68 4.59 -9.87
N MET A 207 10.94 5.66 -9.70
CA MET A 207 11.24 6.71 -8.71
C MET A 207 11.31 6.14 -7.29
N VAL A 208 10.33 5.35 -6.88
CA VAL A 208 10.29 4.72 -5.55
C VAL A 208 11.40 3.67 -5.43
N ARG A 209 11.59 2.81 -6.44
CA ARG A 209 12.67 1.82 -6.47
C ARG A 209 14.04 2.47 -6.27
N ASP A 210 14.33 3.51 -7.06
CA ASP A 210 15.63 4.16 -7.06
C ASP A 210 15.90 4.85 -5.72
N TYR A 211 14.87 5.44 -5.10
CA TYR A 211 14.94 5.96 -3.73
C TYR A 211 15.32 4.89 -2.72
N ILE A 212 14.62 3.74 -2.72
CA ILE A 212 14.86 2.64 -1.77
C ILE A 212 16.29 2.10 -1.93
N VAL A 213 16.75 1.88 -3.15
CA VAL A 213 18.10 1.38 -3.45
C VAL A 213 19.17 2.39 -3.02
N ASP A 214 19.00 3.66 -3.36
CA ASP A 214 19.97 4.69 -3.03
C ASP A 214 20.10 4.91 -1.52
N LEU A 215 18.96 5.01 -0.83
CA LEU A 215 18.93 5.18 0.63
C LEU A 215 19.58 3.99 1.35
N GLY A 216 19.23 2.77 0.97
CA GLY A 216 19.84 1.56 1.54
C GLY A 216 21.35 1.52 1.34
N ARG A 217 21.84 1.92 0.15
CA ARG A 217 23.28 2.02 -0.16
C ARG A 217 23.97 3.06 0.71
N ARG A 218 23.38 4.25 0.89
CA ARG A 218 23.92 5.34 1.72
C ARG A 218 24.05 4.92 3.18
N VAL A 219 22.98 4.33 3.73
CA VAL A 219 22.97 3.88 5.13
C VAL A 219 24.01 2.79 5.36
N ARG A 220 24.09 1.79 4.48
CA ARG A 220 25.12 0.74 4.58
C ARG A 220 26.53 1.28 4.54
N LYS A 221 26.82 2.24 3.64
CA LYS A 221 28.14 2.88 3.56
C LYS A 221 28.53 3.56 4.88
N ARG A 222 27.59 4.25 5.54
CA ARG A 222 27.82 4.91 6.83
C ARG A 222 27.97 3.92 7.98
N ARG A 223 27.12 2.88 8.01
CA ARG A 223 27.26 1.78 8.98
C ARG A 223 28.61 1.08 8.87
N GLY A 224 29.11 0.86 7.66
CA GLY A 224 30.44 0.30 7.40
C GLY A 224 31.60 1.14 7.93
N LYS A 225 31.37 2.43 8.21
CA LYS A 225 32.33 3.31 8.89
C LYS A 225 32.17 3.35 10.42
N GLY A 226 31.21 2.59 10.96
CA GLY A 226 30.93 2.54 12.38
C GLY A 226 30.01 3.63 12.91
N GLU A 227 29.36 4.40 12.01
CA GLU A 227 28.43 5.46 12.43
C GLU A 227 27.22 4.86 13.16
N GLY A 228 26.77 5.51 14.24
CA GLY A 228 25.56 5.15 14.98
C GLY A 228 24.28 5.44 14.18
N VAL A 229 23.16 4.83 14.55
CA VAL A 229 21.89 4.99 13.81
C VAL A 229 21.45 6.46 13.80
N GLU A 230 21.45 7.11 14.95
CA GLU A 230 21.00 8.50 15.06
C GLU A 230 21.98 9.49 14.40
N ASP A 231 23.28 9.16 14.36
CA ASP A 231 24.27 9.96 13.60
C ASP A 231 23.99 9.86 12.10
N ILE A 232 23.60 8.67 11.62
CA ILE A 232 23.23 8.46 10.22
C ILE A 232 21.95 9.24 9.88
N VAL A 233 20.94 9.19 10.75
CA VAL A 233 19.70 9.97 10.58
C VAL A 233 20.04 11.46 10.49
N ALA A 234 20.79 11.99 11.44
CA ALA A 234 21.16 13.41 11.50
C ALA A 234 21.92 13.88 10.25
N ALA A 235 22.76 13.01 9.69
CA ALA A 235 23.56 13.35 8.52
C ALA A 235 22.84 13.12 7.18
N ALA A 236 22.21 11.94 6.99
CA ALA A 236 21.66 11.56 5.70
C ALA A 236 20.26 12.11 5.43
N SER A 237 19.41 12.25 6.47
CA SER A 237 18.04 12.69 6.28
C SER A 237 17.94 14.10 5.64
N PRO A 238 18.67 15.11 6.10
CA PRO A 238 18.64 16.41 5.46
C PRO A 238 19.18 16.41 4.02
N GLU A 239 20.12 15.54 3.69
CA GLU A 239 20.66 15.39 2.33
C GLU A 239 19.56 14.86 1.39
N VAL A 240 18.91 13.74 1.77
CA VAL A 240 17.86 13.09 1.00
C VAL A 240 16.65 14.01 0.80
N ARG A 241 16.23 14.73 1.84
CA ARG A 241 15.13 15.71 1.74
C ARG A 241 15.43 16.83 0.77
N ARG A 242 16.67 17.32 0.70
CA ARG A 242 17.08 18.35 -0.27
C ARG A 242 17.12 17.84 -1.72
N GLU A 243 17.40 16.58 -1.93
CA GLU A 243 17.38 15.95 -3.26
C GLU A 243 15.95 15.78 -3.80
N HIS A 244 14.97 15.71 -2.91
CA HIS A 244 13.54 15.54 -3.24
C HIS A 244 12.67 16.67 -2.64
N PRO A 245 12.90 17.95 -3.01
CA PRO A 245 12.28 19.10 -2.34
C PRO A 245 10.76 19.17 -2.50
N ASN A 246 10.22 18.46 -3.49
CA ASN A 246 8.79 18.45 -3.81
C ASN A 246 8.08 17.16 -3.34
N TRP A 247 8.76 16.32 -2.55
CA TRP A 247 8.15 15.13 -1.98
C TRP A 247 7.53 15.46 -0.62
N SER A 248 6.34 14.94 -0.40
CA SER A 248 5.63 15.05 0.88
C SER A 248 6.16 14.05 1.92
N GLN A 249 5.79 14.24 3.19
CA GLN A 249 6.15 13.38 4.32
C GLN A 249 7.66 13.25 4.55
N PRO A 250 8.41 14.37 4.60
CA PRO A 250 9.88 14.31 4.72
C PRO A 250 10.37 13.61 5.99
N GLU A 251 9.56 13.53 7.05
CA GLU A 251 9.87 12.82 8.28
C GLU A 251 9.98 11.30 8.10
N TRP A 252 9.38 10.74 7.05
CA TRP A 252 9.44 9.29 6.80
C TRP A 252 10.80 8.80 6.34
N VAL A 253 11.65 9.69 5.88
CA VAL A 253 13.06 9.38 5.58
C VAL A 253 13.76 8.82 6.82
N ASP A 254 13.44 9.33 8.00
CA ASP A 254 14.07 8.90 9.26
C ASP A 254 13.70 7.45 9.60
N PHE A 255 12.45 7.04 9.37
CA PHE A 255 12.02 5.65 9.56
C PHE A 255 12.75 4.70 8.63
N ALA A 256 12.86 5.06 7.35
CA ALA A 256 13.58 4.26 6.36
C ALA A 256 15.08 4.13 6.72
N ILE A 257 15.74 5.20 7.17
CA ILE A 257 17.13 5.14 7.62
C ILE A 257 17.28 4.18 8.82
N ARG A 258 16.40 4.28 9.82
CA ARG A 258 16.43 3.38 11.00
C ARG A 258 16.24 1.93 10.60
N TYR A 259 15.28 1.64 9.70
CA TYR A 259 15.08 0.32 9.15
C TYR A 259 16.37 -0.25 8.52
N PHE A 260 16.98 0.47 7.58
CA PHE A 260 18.20 0.02 6.90
C PHE A 260 19.38 -0.12 7.86
N ALA A 261 19.50 0.78 8.83
CA ALA A 261 20.59 0.76 9.79
C ALA A 261 20.49 -0.42 10.77
N ALA A 262 19.27 -0.81 11.15
CA ALA A 262 19.04 -1.92 12.07
C ALA A 262 19.08 -3.27 11.38
N THR A 263 18.50 -3.40 10.19
CA THR A 263 18.38 -4.67 9.47
C THR A 263 19.61 -5.01 8.63
N GLY A 264 20.39 -4.01 8.24
CA GLY A 264 21.46 -4.19 7.25
C GLY A 264 20.95 -4.54 5.86
N ALA A 265 19.65 -4.40 5.60
CA ALA A 265 19.04 -4.71 4.32
C ALA A 265 19.77 -4.01 3.17
N ALA A 266 19.96 -4.71 2.09
CA ALA A 266 20.73 -4.26 0.93
C ALA A 266 19.95 -4.59 -0.34
N PRO A 267 18.90 -3.81 -0.66
CA PRO A 267 18.25 -3.95 -1.95
C PRO A 267 19.26 -3.66 -3.05
N ALA A 268 19.31 -4.53 -4.04
CA ALA A 268 20.21 -4.45 -5.18
C ALA A 268 19.45 -4.11 -6.45
#